data_1d39d7e183c74878db88bd95384173d5
#
_entry.id   1d39d7e183c74878db88bd95384173d5
#
_cell.length_a   1.000
_cell.length_b   1.000
_cell.length_c   1.000
_cell.angle_alpha   90.00
_cell.angle_beta   90.00
_cell.angle_gamma   90.00
#
_symmetry.space_group_name_H-M   'P 1'
#
loop_
_entity.id
_entity.type
_entity.pdbx_description
1 polymer ?
#
loop_
_entity_poly.entity_id
_entity_poly.type
_entity_poly.pdbx_seq_one_letter_code
_entity_poly.pdbx_strand_id
1 'polypeptide(L)'
;MNLFEFSELESSFRQLGLDKWAKVVADQVRGVIKNTPNGNLETWGLALQRLPKGTAKSNNLSAPRIEIGATGDLSPETEQLMLQGLREMHPWRKGPFSLFGQPLDPEWRSDLKWNRLEGNIGDLKGRLVLDVGCGNGYYSMRMVGAGAEAVVAIDPSQLFLCQFHGIVQMMAEKPPIHF
;
A
#
# COMPACT_ATOMS: atom_id res chain seq x y z
N MET A 1 -11.80 -10.63 -14.06
CA MET A 1 -11.92 -10.22 -12.65
C MET A 1 -11.36 -8.81 -12.52
N ASN A 2 -12.14 -7.84 -12.07
CA ASN A 2 -11.64 -6.48 -11.85
C ASN A 2 -11.04 -6.45 -10.45
N LEU A 3 -9.73 -6.71 -10.34
CA LEU A 3 -9.04 -6.81 -9.04
C LEU A 3 -8.86 -5.43 -8.38
N PHE A 4 -8.86 -4.36 -9.18
CA PHE A 4 -8.60 -3.02 -8.72
C PHE A 4 -9.65 -2.05 -9.27
N GLU A 5 -10.19 -1.21 -8.42
CA GLU A 5 -11.07 -0.12 -8.81
C GLU A 5 -10.25 1.18 -8.88
N PHE A 6 -10.11 1.71 -10.10
CA PHE A 6 -9.46 2.99 -10.34
C PHE A 6 -10.48 4.14 -10.54
N SER A 7 -11.74 3.91 -10.22
CA SER A 7 -12.79 4.93 -10.35
C SER A 7 -12.55 6.14 -9.46
N GLU A 8 -11.98 5.91 -8.27
CA GLU A 8 -11.65 6.96 -7.31
C GLU A 8 -10.37 7.73 -7.71
N LEU A 9 -9.50 7.15 -8.55
CA LEU A 9 -8.21 7.74 -8.90
C LEU A 9 -8.36 9.08 -9.62
N GLU A 10 -9.26 9.14 -10.60
CA GLU A 10 -9.50 10.38 -11.35
C GLU A 10 -10.05 11.49 -10.45
N SER A 11 -11.00 11.16 -9.56
CA SER A 11 -11.58 12.14 -8.63
C SER A 11 -10.55 12.65 -7.64
N SER A 12 -9.73 11.75 -7.09
CA SER A 12 -8.65 12.11 -6.17
C SER A 12 -7.62 13.02 -6.82
N PHE A 13 -7.19 12.71 -8.04
CA PHE A 13 -6.25 13.56 -8.78
C PHE A 13 -6.81 14.95 -9.07
N ARG A 14 -8.11 15.06 -9.38
CA ARG A 14 -8.76 16.38 -9.56
C ARG A 14 -8.80 17.16 -8.25
N GLN A 15 -9.13 16.52 -7.12
CA GLN A 15 -9.12 17.17 -5.81
C GLN A 15 -7.74 17.70 -5.42
N LEU A 16 -6.68 17.02 -5.87
CA LEU A 16 -5.29 17.44 -5.69
C LEU A 16 -4.82 18.50 -6.70
N GLY A 17 -5.70 19.00 -7.59
CA GLY A 17 -5.32 19.95 -8.64
C GLY A 17 -4.50 19.34 -9.79
N LEU A 18 -4.52 18.01 -9.93
CA LEU A 18 -3.77 17.25 -10.94
C LEU A 18 -4.63 16.87 -12.16
N ASP A 19 -5.54 17.73 -12.59
CA ASP A 19 -6.53 17.46 -13.63
C ASP A 19 -5.95 16.88 -14.92
N LYS A 20 -4.79 17.42 -15.36
CA LYS A 20 -4.11 16.96 -16.57
C LYS A 20 -3.67 15.49 -16.48
N TRP A 21 -3.37 15.02 -15.29
CA TRP A 21 -2.90 13.66 -15.03
C TRP A 21 -4.04 12.69 -14.73
N ALA A 22 -5.16 13.18 -14.23
CA ALA A 22 -6.27 12.36 -13.76
C ALA A 22 -6.69 11.27 -14.76
N LYS A 23 -7.02 11.67 -15.99
CA LYS A 23 -7.44 10.73 -17.03
C LYS A 23 -6.27 9.89 -17.58
N VAL A 24 -5.13 10.55 -17.85
CA VAL A 24 -3.96 9.89 -18.48
C VAL A 24 -3.46 8.75 -17.60
N VAL A 25 -3.29 8.98 -16.30
CA VAL A 25 -2.80 7.96 -15.37
C VAL A 25 -3.81 6.81 -15.23
N ALA A 26 -5.09 7.10 -15.04
CA ALA A 26 -6.12 6.08 -14.93
C ALA A 26 -6.21 5.18 -16.17
N ASP A 27 -6.16 5.77 -17.37
CA ASP A 27 -6.19 5.02 -18.63
C ASP A 27 -4.93 4.17 -18.83
N GLN A 28 -3.75 4.68 -18.48
CA GLN A 28 -2.50 3.94 -18.55
C GLN A 28 -2.49 2.74 -17.61
N VAL A 29 -2.87 2.91 -16.36
CA VAL A 29 -2.88 1.82 -15.36
C VAL A 29 -3.87 0.72 -15.76
N ARG A 30 -5.09 1.10 -16.17
CA ARG A 30 -6.08 0.14 -16.70
C ARG A 30 -5.54 -0.62 -17.93
N GLY A 31 -4.86 0.10 -18.82
CA GLY A 31 -4.27 -0.47 -20.03
C GLY A 31 -3.17 -1.49 -19.72
N VAL A 32 -2.27 -1.20 -18.82
CA VAL A 32 -1.18 -2.11 -18.43
C VAL A 32 -1.74 -3.40 -17.82
N ILE A 33 -2.66 -3.30 -16.86
CA ILE A 33 -3.23 -4.48 -16.20
C ILE A 33 -4.03 -5.34 -17.18
N LYS A 34 -4.78 -4.72 -18.09
CA LYS A 34 -5.59 -5.43 -19.09
C LYS A 34 -4.75 -6.12 -20.17
N ASN A 35 -3.73 -5.43 -20.68
CA ASN A 35 -2.99 -5.87 -21.87
C ASN A 35 -1.76 -6.71 -21.57
N THR A 36 -1.18 -6.55 -20.38
CA THR A 36 0.04 -7.25 -19.95
C THR A 36 -0.10 -7.80 -18.52
N PRO A 37 -1.12 -8.65 -18.24
CA PRO A 37 -1.28 -9.22 -16.91
C PRO A 37 -0.10 -10.13 -16.57
N ASN A 38 0.38 -10.03 -15.34
CA ASN A 38 1.37 -10.98 -14.83
C ASN A 38 0.73 -12.37 -14.68
N GLY A 39 1.48 -13.44 -14.99
CA GLY A 39 0.98 -14.81 -14.91
C GLY A 39 0.48 -15.23 -13.52
N ASN A 40 0.94 -14.57 -12.45
CA ASN A 40 0.50 -14.83 -11.08
C ASN A 40 -0.63 -13.90 -10.60
N LEU A 41 -1.15 -13.02 -11.45
CA LEU A 41 -2.13 -12.00 -11.05
C LEU A 41 -3.42 -12.62 -10.47
N GLU A 42 -3.85 -13.74 -11.02
CA GLU A 42 -5.02 -14.48 -10.49
C GLU A 42 -4.76 -15.04 -9.09
N THR A 43 -3.59 -15.64 -8.87
CA THR A 43 -3.16 -16.17 -7.56
C THR A 43 -3.12 -15.05 -6.53
N TRP A 44 -2.53 -13.90 -6.85
CA TRP A 44 -2.49 -12.74 -5.95
C TRP A 44 -3.90 -12.16 -5.71
N GLY A 45 -4.78 -12.19 -6.70
CA GLY A 45 -6.17 -11.81 -6.54
C GLY A 45 -6.93 -12.69 -5.55
N LEU A 46 -6.71 -14.00 -5.58
CA LEU A 46 -7.25 -14.93 -4.60
C LEU A 46 -6.64 -14.71 -3.21
N ALA A 47 -5.34 -14.42 -3.14
CA ALA A 47 -4.68 -14.06 -1.89
C ALA A 47 -5.30 -12.80 -1.25
N LEU A 48 -5.55 -11.76 -2.04
CA LEU A 48 -6.22 -10.53 -1.58
C LEU A 48 -7.60 -10.79 -0.96
N GLN A 49 -8.36 -11.76 -1.49
CA GLN A 49 -9.69 -12.10 -0.97
C GLN A 49 -9.65 -12.73 0.43
N ARG A 50 -8.52 -13.31 0.83
CA ARG A 50 -8.32 -13.90 2.17
C ARG A 50 -7.95 -12.86 3.22
N LEU A 51 -7.52 -11.67 2.81
CA LEU A 51 -7.15 -10.62 3.74
C LEU A 51 -8.41 -9.94 4.31
N PRO A 52 -8.41 -9.57 5.59
CA PRO A 52 -9.53 -8.85 6.20
C PRO A 52 -9.70 -7.46 5.54
N LYS A 53 -10.93 -6.92 5.61
CA LYS A 53 -11.27 -5.64 4.98
C LYS A 53 -11.82 -4.67 6.01
N GLY A 54 -11.17 -3.50 6.15
CA GLY A 54 -11.63 -2.43 7.04
C GLY A 54 -11.68 -2.82 8.52
N THR A 55 -10.88 -3.80 8.94
CA THR A 55 -11.00 -4.43 10.27
C THR A 55 -10.05 -3.82 11.29
N ALA A 56 -8.94 -3.21 10.84
CA ALA A 56 -7.96 -2.62 11.75
C ALA A 56 -8.57 -1.42 12.49
N LYS A 57 -8.61 -1.47 13.82
CA LYS A 57 -9.13 -0.39 14.67
C LYS A 57 -8.14 0.76 14.84
N SER A 58 -6.87 0.52 14.55
CA SER A 58 -5.80 1.52 14.66
C SER A 58 -4.73 1.25 13.62
N ASN A 59 -4.05 2.33 13.18
CA ASN A 59 -2.91 2.26 12.30
C ASN A 59 -1.84 3.24 12.79
N ASN A 60 -0.56 2.84 12.73
CA ASN A 60 0.57 3.71 13.03
C ASN A 60 1.54 3.72 11.87
N LEU A 61 1.36 4.68 10.97
CA LEU A 61 2.19 4.85 9.78
C LEU A 61 3.52 5.57 10.08
N SER A 62 3.65 6.18 11.27
CA SER A 62 4.87 6.87 11.72
C SER A 62 5.88 5.93 12.35
N ALA A 63 5.47 4.73 12.76
CA ALA A 63 6.37 3.75 13.36
C ALA A 63 7.39 3.21 12.35
N PRO A 64 8.64 2.93 12.75
CA PRO A 64 9.62 2.25 11.89
C PRO A 64 9.12 0.90 11.35
N ARG A 65 8.44 0.11 12.19
CA ARG A 65 7.60 -1.02 11.80
C ARG A 65 6.18 -0.49 11.67
N ILE A 66 5.70 -0.30 10.43
CA ILE A 66 4.33 0.19 10.21
C ILE A 66 3.34 -0.79 10.84
N GLU A 67 2.44 -0.28 11.68
CA GLU A 67 1.48 -1.09 12.43
C GLU A 67 0.07 -0.90 11.88
N ILE A 68 -0.63 -2.01 11.62
CA ILE A 68 -2.00 -2.03 11.14
C ILE A 68 -2.79 -3.03 11.97
N GLY A 69 -3.76 -2.53 12.74
CA GLY A 69 -4.48 -3.31 13.72
C GLY A 69 -3.61 -3.79 14.88
N ALA A 70 -4.23 -4.42 15.85
CA ALA A 70 -3.60 -4.95 17.05
C ALA A 70 -3.89 -6.46 17.22
N THR A 71 -3.07 -7.12 18.02
CA THR A 71 -3.31 -8.51 18.43
C THR A 71 -4.70 -8.62 19.08
N GLY A 72 -5.50 -9.59 18.62
CA GLY A 72 -6.86 -9.81 19.11
C GLY A 72 -7.96 -9.04 18.36
N ASP A 73 -7.63 -8.23 17.36
CA ASP A 73 -8.63 -7.61 16.49
C ASP A 73 -9.27 -8.62 15.52
N LEU A 74 -8.60 -9.74 15.24
CA LEU A 74 -9.07 -10.81 14.36
C LEU A 74 -9.42 -12.06 15.14
N SER A 75 -10.37 -12.87 14.61
CA SER A 75 -10.53 -14.24 15.06
C SER A 75 -9.33 -15.10 14.61
N PRO A 76 -9.02 -16.22 15.32
CA PRO A 76 -7.93 -17.11 14.93
C PRO A 76 -8.04 -17.59 13.48
N GLU A 77 -9.25 -17.88 12.99
CA GLU A 77 -9.50 -18.35 11.63
C GLU A 77 -9.18 -17.25 10.61
N THR A 78 -9.60 -16.00 10.88
CA THR A 78 -9.34 -14.86 10.01
C THR A 78 -7.84 -14.53 9.98
N GLU A 79 -7.17 -14.62 11.13
CA GLU A 79 -5.73 -14.42 11.21
C GLU A 79 -4.98 -15.48 10.38
N GLN A 80 -5.39 -16.75 10.45
CA GLN A 80 -4.80 -17.82 9.66
C GLN A 80 -4.97 -17.60 8.15
N LEU A 81 -6.16 -17.19 7.70
CA LEU A 81 -6.43 -16.86 6.30
C LEU A 81 -5.58 -15.67 5.83
N MET A 82 -5.46 -14.64 6.66
CA MET A 82 -4.59 -13.49 6.40
C MET A 82 -3.14 -13.94 6.21
N LEU A 83 -2.60 -14.72 7.12
CA LEU A 83 -1.21 -15.21 7.04
C LEU A 83 -0.97 -16.04 5.78
N GLN A 84 -1.95 -16.85 5.36
CA GLN A 84 -1.88 -17.60 4.11
C GLN A 84 -1.84 -16.64 2.90
N GLY A 85 -2.74 -15.66 2.83
CA GLY A 85 -2.78 -14.67 1.76
C GLY A 85 -1.49 -13.86 1.65
N LEU A 86 -0.91 -13.46 2.80
CA LEU A 86 0.37 -12.75 2.83
C LEU A 86 1.52 -13.62 2.30
N ARG A 87 1.55 -14.92 2.61
CA ARG A 87 2.57 -15.85 2.08
C ARG A 87 2.46 -16.02 0.56
N GLU A 88 1.27 -16.08 0.00
CA GLU A 88 1.04 -16.23 -1.43
C GLU A 88 1.48 -14.99 -2.24
N MET A 89 1.64 -13.83 -1.58
CA MET A 89 2.16 -12.60 -2.17
C MET A 89 3.67 -12.38 -1.92
N HIS A 90 4.43 -13.39 -1.52
CA HIS A 90 5.89 -13.27 -1.43
C HIS A 90 6.55 -13.05 -2.81
N PRO A 91 7.72 -12.39 -2.86
CA PRO A 91 8.50 -11.83 -1.74
C PRO A 91 8.05 -10.42 -1.33
N TRP A 92 8.10 -10.14 -0.04
CA TRP A 92 7.91 -8.81 0.53
C TRP A 92 9.24 -8.07 0.58
N ARG A 93 9.43 -7.10 -0.31
CA ARG A 93 10.75 -6.47 -0.47
C ARG A 93 10.99 -5.31 0.47
N LYS A 94 9.97 -4.48 0.74
CA LYS A 94 10.07 -3.30 1.61
C LYS A 94 9.22 -3.49 2.88
N GLY A 95 9.66 -2.90 3.98
CA GLY A 95 9.03 -2.99 5.29
C GLY A 95 9.99 -2.51 6.39
N PRO A 96 9.78 -2.90 7.65
CA PRO A 96 8.88 -3.94 8.15
C PRO A 96 7.45 -3.48 8.41
N PHE A 97 6.53 -4.45 8.51
CA PHE A 97 5.15 -4.23 8.95
C PHE A 97 4.80 -5.10 10.16
N SER A 98 3.80 -4.68 10.91
CA SER A 98 3.08 -5.48 11.89
C SER A 98 1.60 -5.45 11.52
N LEU A 99 1.04 -6.58 11.12
CA LEU A 99 -0.34 -6.70 10.67
C LEU A 99 -1.12 -7.48 11.72
N PHE A 100 -1.99 -6.81 12.47
CA PHE A 100 -2.72 -7.36 13.62
C PHE A 100 -1.79 -8.06 14.65
N GLY A 101 -0.62 -7.45 14.90
CA GLY A 101 0.40 -8.00 15.79
C GLY A 101 1.32 -9.04 15.14
N GLN A 102 1.01 -9.53 13.94
CA GLN A 102 1.85 -10.48 13.23
C GLN A 102 2.97 -9.78 12.46
N PRO A 103 4.25 -10.12 12.71
CA PRO A 103 5.36 -9.49 12.02
C PRO A 103 5.43 -9.92 10.56
N LEU A 104 5.63 -8.96 9.68
CA LEU A 104 5.93 -9.16 8.27
C LEU A 104 7.29 -8.53 7.99
N ASP A 105 8.35 -9.34 8.08
CA ASP A 105 9.71 -8.88 7.85
C ASP A 105 10.04 -8.91 6.35
N PRO A 106 10.62 -7.82 5.82
CA PRO A 106 10.95 -7.70 4.41
C PRO A 106 12.34 -8.28 4.10
N GLU A 107 12.63 -8.51 2.82
CA GLU A 107 14.00 -8.72 2.35
C GLU A 107 14.92 -7.51 2.67
N TRP A 108 14.36 -6.30 2.63
CA TRP A 108 15.11 -5.05 2.77
C TRP A 108 14.53 -4.23 3.94
N ARG A 109 15.39 -3.92 4.91
CA ARG A 109 15.07 -3.07 6.07
C ARG A 109 14.94 -1.60 5.61
N SER A 110 13.74 -1.27 5.13
CA SER A 110 13.42 0.07 4.61
C SER A 110 13.38 1.13 5.72
N ASP A 111 13.08 0.73 6.95
CA ASP A 111 13.13 1.58 8.13
C ASP A 111 14.53 2.18 8.36
N LEU A 112 15.60 1.40 8.14
CA LEU A 112 16.97 1.89 8.26
C LEU A 112 17.30 2.96 7.21
N LYS A 113 16.75 2.84 6.00
CA LYS A 113 16.88 3.87 4.97
C LYS A 113 16.06 5.11 5.33
N TRP A 114 14.82 4.92 5.78
CA TRP A 114 13.96 6.03 6.20
C TRP A 114 14.59 6.85 7.29
N ASN A 115 15.14 6.24 8.33
CA ASN A 115 15.80 6.92 9.44
C ASN A 115 16.97 7.82 8.98
N ARG A 116 17.64 7.47 7.88
CA ARG A 116 18.69 8.32 7.28
C ARG A 116 18.13 9.46 6.45
N LEU A 117 16.92 9.32 5.91
CA LEU A 117 16.28 10.31 5.04
C LEU A 117 15.48 11.32 5.85
N GLU A 118 14.74 10.88 6.87
CA GLU A 118 13.73 11.66 7.58
C GLU A 118 14.22 13.03 8.05
N GLY A 119 15.44 13.09 8.60
CA GLY A 119 16.05 14.37 9.00
C GLY A 119 16.64 15.23 7.87
N ASN A 120 16.64 14.74 6.61
CA ASN A 120 17.32 15.38 5.48
C ASN A 120 16.40 15.76 4.31
N ILE A 121 15.16 15.23 4.27
CA ILE A 121 14.22 15.49 3.15
C ILE A 121 13.34 16.73 3.37
N GLY A 122 13.54 17.44 4.48
CA GLY A 122 12.69 18.58 4.85
C GLY A 122 11.32 18.15 5.40
N ASP A 123 10.53 19.12 5.84
CA ASP A 123 9.20 18.90 6.39
C ASP A 123 8.24 18.44 5.30
N LEU A 124 7.58 17.31 5.52
CA LEU A 124 6.57 16.74 4.62
C LEU A 124 5.15 17.23 4.93
N LYS A 125 4.95 17.94 6.03
CA LYS A 125 3.62 18.39 6.47
C LYS A 125 2.93 19.21 5.37
N GLY A 126 1.73 18.74 4.97
CA GLY A 126 0.91 19.40 3.95
C GLY A 126 1.48 19.34 2.53
N ARG A 127 2.45 18.48 2.27
CA ARG A 127 3.04 18.34 0.94
C ARG A 127 2.35 17.24 0.12
N LEU A 128 2.19 17.52 -1.17
CA LEU A 128 1.90 16.54 -2.19
C LEU A 128 3.23 15.90 -2.64
N VAL A 129 3.35 14.59 -2.52
CA VAL A 129 4.59 13.85 -2.80
C VAL A 129 4.40 12.88 -3.96
N LEU A 130 5.39 12.77 -4.83
CA LEU A 130 5.50 11.72 -5.85
C LEU A 130 6.55 10.70 -5.41
N ASP A 131 6.12 9.44 -5.16
CA ASP A 131 7.00 8.31 -4.81
C ASP A 131 7.21 7.41 -6.03
N VAL A 132 8.37 7.54 -6.66
CA VAL A 132 8.75 6.78 -7.87
C VAL A 132 9.51 5.52 -7.48
N GLY A 133 9.01 4.35 -7.90
CA GLY A 133 9.52 3.06 -7.45
C GLY A 133 9.08 2.74 -6.02
N CYS A 134 7.81 3.04 -5.72
CA CYS A 134 7.25 2.94 -4.37
C CYS A 134 7.28 1.51 -3.80
N GLY A 135 7.36 0.48 -4.65
CA GLY A 135 7.25 -0.91 -4.23
C GLY A 135 5.87 -1.19 -3.63
N ASN A 136 5.81 -1.87 -2.49
CA ASN A 136 4.57 -2.14 -1.78
C ASN A 136 4.04 -0.95 -0.95
N GLY A 137 4.55 0.26 -1.17
CA GLY A 137 4.08 1.48 -0.54
C GLY A 137 4.63 1.78 0.87
N TYR A 138 5.65 1.06 1.34
CA TYR A 138 6.21 1.31 2.67
C TYR A 138 6.62 2.77 2.87
N TYR A 139 7.40 3.36 1.94
CA TYR A 139 7.82 4.75 2.06
C TYR A 139 6.65 5.72 1.89
N SER A 140 5.72 5.44 1.00
CA SER A 140 4.50 6.24 0.83
C SER A 140 3.71 6.33 2.15
N MET A 141 3.56 5.20 2.86
CA MET A 141 2.92 5.17 4.19
C MET A 141 3.70 5.97 5.23
N ARG A 142 5.05 5.85 5.26
CA ARG A 142 5.90 6.64 6.16
C ARG A 142 5.80 8.15 5.86
N MET A 143 5.70 8.55 4.59
CA MET A 143 5.50 9.96 4.20
C MET A 143 4.16 10.50 4.68
N VAL A 144 3.08 9.72 4.58
CA VAL A 144 1.78 10.08 5.17
C VAL A 144 1.88 10.15 6.69
N GLY A 145 2.54 9.19 7.34
CA GLY A 145 2.81 9.22 8.78
C GLY A 145 3.63 10.43 9.23
N ALA A 146 4.48 10.98 8.36
CA ALA A 146 5.23 12.23 8.58
C ALA A 146 4.45 13.49 8.19
N GLY A 147 3.14 13.38 7.85
CA GLY A 147 2.25 14.51 7.64
C GLY A 147 2.09 14.94 6.18
N ALA A 148 2.53 14.16 5.19
CA ALA A 148 2.22 14.45 3.80
C ALA A 148 0.70 14.52 3.59
N GLU A 149 0.23 15.51 2.83
CA GLU A 149 -1.18 15.68 2.51
C GLU A 149 -1.69 14.54 1.62
N ALA A 150 -0.89 14.20 0.61
CA ALA A 150 -1.14 13.02 -0.21
C ALA A 150 0.16 12.52 -0.86
N VAL A 151 0.18 11.25 -1.23
CA VAL A 151 1.27 10.62 -1.97
C VAL A 151 0.73 9.99 -3.25
N VAL A 152 1.28 10.40 -4.39
CA VAL A 152 1.11 9.69 -5.66
C VAL A 152 2.25 8.68 -5.76
N ALA A 153 1.91 7.40 -5.77
CA ALA A 153 2.87 6.30 -5.74
C ALA A 153 2.86 5.57 -7.09
N ILE A 154 4.00 5.36 -7.70
CA ILE A 154 4.11 4.66 -8.98
C ILE A 154 5.17 3.55 -8.94
N ASP A 155 4.80 2.37 -9.42
CA ASP A 155 5.70 1.22 -9.57
C ASP A 155 5.18 0.31 -10.71
N PRO A 156 6.03 -0.26 -11.58
CA PRO A 156 5.58 -1.13 -12.66
C PRO A 156 5.19 -2.53 -12.20
N SER A 157 5.45 -2.91 -10.95
CA SER A 157 5.23 -4.26 -10.45
C SER A 157 3.80 -4.50 -10.01
N GLN A 158 3.10 -5.39 -10.71
CA GLN A 158 1.74 -5.80 -10.34
C GLN A 158 1.69 -6.56 -9.00
N LEU A 159 2.77 -7.24 -8.61
CA LEU A 159 2.89 -7.82 -7.27
C LEU A 159 2.85 -6.74 -6.19
N PHE A 160 3.64 -5.67 -6.38
CA PHE A 160 3.68 -4.59 -5.41
C PHE A 160 2.35 -3.83 -5.31
N LEU A 161 1.64 -3.68 -6.42
CA LEU A 161 0.28 -3.15 -6.44
C LEU A 161 -0.66 -4.05 -5.61
N CYS A 162 -0.60 -5.38 -5.78
CA CYS A 162 -1.38 -6.32 -4.96
C CYS A 162 -1.02 -6.22 -3.48
N GLN A 163 0.27 -6.19 -3.14
CA GLN A 163 0.74 -6.05 -1.77
C GLN A 163 0.26 -4.74 -1.13
N PHE A 164 0.36 -3.63 -1.84
CA PHE A 164 -0.15 -2.33 -1.38
C PHE A 164 -1.64 -2.39 -1.10
N HIS A 165 -2.44 -2.85 -2.07
CA HIS A 165 -3.89 -2.98 -1.90
C HIS A 165 -4.25 -3.94 -0.76
N GLY A 166 -3.49 -5.04 -0.60
CA GLY A 166 -3.67 -5.97 0.50
C GLY A 166 -3.49 -5.31 1.87
N ILE A 167 -2.46 -4.48 2.03
CA ILE A 167 -2.21 -3.75 3.27
C ILE A 167 -3.31 -2.70 3.51
N VAL A 168 -3.60 -1.86 2.50
CA VAL A 168 -4.56 -0.75 2.64
C VAL A 168 -5.99 -1.24 2.87
N GLN A 169 -6.41 -2.34 2.24
CA GLN A 169 -7.77 -2.86 2.44
C GLN A 169 -8.03 -3.35 3.88
N MET A 170 -6.98 -3.67 4.66
CA MET A 170 -7.12 -4.06 6.06
C MET A 170 -7.39 -2.88 6.98
N MET A 171 -7.05 -1.65 6.57
CA MET A 171 -7.27 -0.43 7.34
C MET A 171 -8.75 -0.03 7.33
N ALA A 172 -9.25 0.51 8.45
CA ALA A 172 -10.61 1.06 8.51
C ALA A 172 -10.77 2.30 7.61
N GLU A 173 -9.72 3.13 7.58
CA GLU A 173 -9.66 4.31 6.72
C GLU A 173 -8.46 4.19 5.78
N LYS A 174 -8.71 4.46 4.50
CA LYS A 174 -7.65 4.44 3.49
C LYS A 174 -6.74 5.66 3.69
N PRO A 175 -5.42 5.48 3.73
CA PRO A 175 -4.49 6.61 3.75
C PRO A 175 -4.54 7.37 2.42
N PRO A 176 -4.20 8.68 2.38
CA PRO A 176 -4.20 9.48 1.16
C PRO A 176 -3.01 9.10 0.25
N ILE A 177 -2.99 7.85 -0.19
CA ILE A 177 -1.97 7.30 -1.11
C ILE A 177 -2.67 6.79 -2.35
N HIS A 178 -2.29 7.32 -3.50
CA HIS A 178 -2.82 6.99 -4.82
C HIS A 178 -1.75 6.20 -5.59
N PHE A 179 -1.96 4.88 -5.68
CA PHE A 179 -1.02 3.97 -6.37
C PHE A 179 -1.51 3.72 -7.80
#